data_bcd64ccc4e68eb367634b76ff184303e
#
_entry.id   bcd64ccc4e68eb367634b76ff184303e
#
_cell.length_a   1.000
_cell.length_b   1.000
_cell.length_c   1.000
_cell.angle_alpha   90.00
_cell.angle_beta   90.00
_cell.angle_gamma   90.00
#
_symmetry.space_group_name_H-M   'P 1'
#
loop_
_entity.id
_entity.type
_entity.pdbx_description
1 polymer ?
#
loop_
_entity_poly.entity_id
_entity_poly.type
_entity_poly.pdbx_seq_one_letter_code
_entity_poly.pdbx_strand_id
1 'polypeptide(L)'
;DASRYAKFFAQAFDFATIPFYPRTTAPEKDCYDYSYVDHALSFLLDKGITPKGHPLWFGHQDVNPKWLFGLPYPELRREAANIARHHVSTYRDTIQYWDAMNEAHDWANCFELTQEQLIDLTRATTDALREGNDKAVSIVNVCLPFAEYVAGRYNCYGALPEHLRSPLSYFKAIIEAGIDFDVVGIQLYFPGRDLVAVDLLLNA
;
A
#
# COMPACT_ATOMS: atom_id res chain seq x y z
N ASP A 1 -24.55 16.38 -0.62
CA ASP A 1 -25.57 15.34 -0.63
C ASP A 1 -24.93 14.00 -1.00
N ALA A 2 -24.87 13.06 -0.04
CA ALA A 2 -24.23 11.75 -0.20
C ALA A 2 -24.82 10.94 -1.35
N SER A 3 -26.12 11.03 -1.60
CA SER A 3 -26.80 10.30 -2.68
C SER A 3 -26.36 10.81 -4.07
N ARG A 4 -26.14 12.12 -4.20
CA ARG A 4 -25.63 12.73 -5.42
C ARG A 4 -24.18 12.33 -5.69
N TYR A 5 -23.34 12.33 -4.64
CA TYR A 5 -21.96 11.84 -4.75
C TYR A 5 -21.92 10.38 -5.21
N ALA A 6 -22.64 9.50 -4.53
CA ALA A 6 -22.72 8.07 -4.87
C ALA A 6 -23.15 7.82 -6.33
N LYS A 7 -24.15 8.59 -6.82
CA LYS A 7 -24.61 8.52 -8.20
C LYS A 7 -23.52 8.90 -9.19
N PHE A 8 -22.84 10.03 -8.98
CA PHE A 8 -21.77 10.47 -9.89
C PHE A 8 -20.55 9.58 -9.81
N PHE A 9 -20.20 9.10 -8.63
CA PHE A 9 -19.12 8.14 -8.46
C PHE A 9 -19.34 6.88 -9.29
N ALA A 10 -20.53 6.28 -9.18
CA ALA A 10 -20.89 5.08 -9.93
C ALA A 10 -21.00 5.29 -11.46
N GLN A 11 -21.18 6.55 -11.92
CA GLN A 11 -21.16 6.88 -13.33
C GLN A 11 -19.76 7.16 -13.89
N ALA A 12 -18.81 7.49 -13.02
CA ALA A 12 -17.46 7.94 -13.41
C ALA A 12 -16.40 6.84 -13.30
N PHE A 13 -16.62 5.82 -12.46
CA PHE A 13 -15.59 4.86 -12.11
C PHE A 13 -16.08 3.41 -12.23
N ASP A 14 -15.27 2.58 -12.88
CA ASP A 14 -15.44 1.12 -12.98
C ASP A 14 -14.54 0.38 -11.99
N PHE A 15 -13.64 1.09 -11.30
CA PHE A 15 -12.63 0.57 -10.40
C PHE A 15 -12.47 1.50 -9.20
N ALA A 16 -12.41 0.96 -7.99
CA ALA A 16 -12.30 1.75 -6.78
C ALA A 16 -11.42 1.09 -5.72
N THR A 17 -10.66 1.92 -5.00
CA THR A 17 -9.80 1.49 -3.92
C THR A 17 -10.51 1.60 -2.58
N ILE A 18 -10.51 0.51 -1.79
CA ILE A 18 -11.01 0.44 -0.41
C ILE A 18 -9.80 0.44 0.53
N PRO A 19 -9.73 1.35 1.51
CA PRO A 19 -8.65 1.38 2.49
C PRO A 19 -8.75 0.23 3.49
N PHE A 20 -7.64 -0.50 3.66
CA PHE A 20 -7.44 -1.59 4.61
C PHE A 20 -6.38 -1.24 5.66
N TYR A 21 -6.33 0.01 6.07
CA TYR A 21 -5.34 0.47 7.05
C TYR A 21 -5.47 -0.28 8.37
N PRO A 22 -4.39 -0.90 8.89
CA PRO A 22 -4.44 -1.70 10.12
C PRO A 22 -4.97 -0.93 11.34
N ARG A 23 -4.78 0.40 11.40
CA ARG A 23 -5.37 1.24 12.45
C ARG A 23 -6.89 1.09 12.56
N THR A 24 -7.56 0.83 11.44
CA THR A 24 -9.01 0.65 11.38
C THR A 24 -9.39 -0.82 11.35
N THR A 25 -8.70 -1.62 10.52
CA THR A 25 -9.09 -3.02 10.28
C THR A 25 -8.53 -4.02 11.28
N ALA A 26 -7.47 -3.64 12.02
CA ALA A 26 -6.83 -4.45 13.07
C ALA A 26 -6.44 -3.57 14.28
N PRO A 27 -7.40 -2.85 14.90
CA PRO A 27 -7.12 -1.84 15.92
C PRO A 27 -6.44 -2.39 17.17
N GLU A 28 -6.67 -3.66 17.48
CA GLU A 28 -6.02 -4.42 18.54
C GLU A 28 -5.47 -5.72 17.95
N LYS A 29 -4.48 -6.31 18.62
CA LYS A 29 -3.90 -7.57 18.19
C LYS A 29 -4.96 -8.67 18.16
N ASP A 30 -4.99 -9.45 17.07
CA ASP A 30 -5.94 -10.53 16.80
C ASP A 30 -7.43 -10.10 16.81
N CYS A 31 -7.70 -8.78 16.73
CA CYS A 31 -9.04 -8.24 16.68
C CYS A 31 -9.23 -7.47 15.36
N TYR A 32 -10.19 -7.89 14.53
CA TYR A 32 -10.45 -7.32 13.22
C TYR A 32 -11.82 -6.65 13.17
N ASP A 33 -11.88 -5.44 12.59
CA ASP A 33 -13.11 -4.70 12.32
C ASP A 33 -13.20 -4.35 10.83
N TYR A 34 -14.14 -4.95 10.15
CA TYR A 34 -14.40 -4.74 8.73
C TYR A 34 -15.69 -3.95 8.44
N SER A 35 -16.34 -3.39 9.46
CA SER A 35 -17.61 -2.69 9.31
C SER A 35 -17.61 -1.64 8.20
N TYR A 36 -16.52 -0.84 8.13
CA TYR A 36 -16.35 0.16 7.08
C TYR A 36 -16.10 -0.48 5.70
N VAL A 37 -15.24 -1.51 5.65
CA VAL A 37 -14.90 -2.22 4.42
C VAL A 37 -16.13 -2.89 3.82
N ASP A 38 -16.91 -3.60 4.64
CA ASP A 38 -18.13 -4.31 4.22
C ASP A 38 -19.16 -3.34 3.65
N HIS A 39 -19.33 -2.17 4.30
CA HIS A 39 -20.24 -1.14 3.80
C HIS A 39 -19.80 -0.59 2.43
N ALA A 40 -18.50 -0.24 2.28
CA ALA A 40 -17.96 0.25 1.03
C ALA A 40 -18.03 -0.80 -0.07
N LEU A 41 -17.64 -2.05 0.25
CA LEU A 41 -17.66 -3.17 -0.68
C LEU A 41 -19.08 -3.47 -1.19
N SER A 42 -20.07 -3.50 -0.29
CA SER A 42 -21.47 -3.68 -0.67
C SER A 42 -21.94 -2.65 -1.70
N PHE A 43 -21.58 -1.38 -1.49
CA PHE A 43 -21.89 -0.32 -2.47
C PHE A 43 -21.21 -0.55 -3.83
N LEU A 44 -19.91 -0.89 -3.84
CA LEU A 44 -19.17 -1.10 -5.08
C LEU A 44 -19.73 -2.27 -5.88
N LEU A 45 -20.01 -3.40 -5.22
CA LEU A 45 -20.56 -4.59 -5.85
C LEU A 45 -21.97 -4.36 -6.40
N ASP A 46 -22.83 -3.62 -5.66
CA ASP A 46 -24.17 -3.22 -6.14
C ASP A 46 -24.11 -2.38 -7.44
N LYS A 47 -23.02 -1.61 -7.61
CA LYS A 47 -22.80 -0.76 -8.80
C LYS A 47 -21.96 -1.41 -9.88
N GLY A 48 -21.51 -2.65 -9.69
CA GLY A 48 -20.64 -3.35 -10.65
C GLY A 48 -19.23 -2.73 -10.75
N ILE A 49 -18.79 -2.02 -9.70
CA ILE A 49 -17.47 -1.39 -9.64
C ILE A 49 -16.47 -2.39 -9.05
N THR A 50 -15.37 -2.62 -9.74
CA THR A 50 -14.32 -3.54 -9.30
C THR A 50 -13.57 -2.98 -8.08
N PRO A 51 -13.56 -3.70 -6.93
CA PRO A 51 -12.85 -3.24 -5.74
C PRO A 51 -11.36 -3.62 -5.77
N LYS A 52 -10.53 -2.74 -5.23
CA LYS A 52 -9.12 -2.99 -4.90
C LYS A 52 -8.88 -2.75 -3.42
N GLY A 53 -8.21 -3.68 -2.74
CA GLY A 53 -7.76 -3.51 -1.35
C GLY A 53 -6.46 -2.70 -1.28
N HIS A 54 -6.38 -1.72 -0.37
CA HIS A 54 -5.25 -0.82 -0.22
C HIS A 54 -4.98 -0.42 1.23
N PRO A 55 -3.76 -0.59 1.70
CA PRO A 55 -2.77 -1.57 1.31
C PRO A 55 -2.71 -2.70 2.36
N LEU A 56 -1.98 -3.78 2.05
CA LEU A 56 -1.67 -4.80 3.06
C LEU A 56 -0.58 -4.33 4.02
N TRP A 57 0.35 -3.49 3.52
CA TRP A 57 1.32 -2.78 4.36
C TRP A 57 1.62 -1.37 3.85
N PHE A 58 1.66 -0.44 4.80
CA PHE A 58 2.12 0.94 4.61
C PHE A 58 2.78 1.43 5.90
N GLY A 59 4.07 1.76 5.84
CA GLY A 59 4.87 2.14 7.01
C GLY A 59 4.60 3.55 7.57
N HIS A 60 3.42 4.11 7.35
CA HIS A 60 3.04 5.44 7.80
C HIS A 60 2.42 5.42 9.21
N GLN A 61 2.79 6.40 10.06
CA GLN A 61 2.34 6.44 11.46
C GLN A 61 0.83 6.56 11.62
N ASP A 62 0.14 7.24 10.70
CA ASP A 62 -1.30 7.54 10.86
C ASP A 62 -2.20 6.37 10.47
N VAL A 63 -1.66 5.33 9.86
CA VAL A 63 -2.45 4.19 9.36
C VAL A 63 -2.19 2.89 10.12
N ASN A 64 -1.24 2.89 11.03
CA ASN A 64 -0.90 1.74 11.85
C ASN A 64 -1.39 1.90 13.29
N PRO A 65 -1.88 0.83 13.93
CA PRO A 65 -2.30 0.86 15.32
C PRO A 65 -1.11 0.91 16.27
N LYS A 66 -1.32 1.48 17.46
CA LYS A 66 -0.25 1.68 18.43
C LYS A 66 0.47 0.40 18.86
N TRP A 67 -0.22 -0.74 18.86
CA TRP A 67 0.33 -2.00 19.31
C TRP A 67 1.42 -2.59 18.37
N LEU A 68 1.50 -2.13 17.11
CA LEU A 68 2.58 -2.51 16.19
C LEU A 68 3.89 -1.78 16.49
N PHE A 69 3.81 -0.56 17.07
CA PHE A 69 5.02 0.23 17.34
C PHE A 69 5.78 -0.34 18.53
N GLY A 70 7.11 -0.39 18.39
CA GLY A 70 7.99 -0.92 19.42
C GLY A 70 8.13 -2.44 19.42
N LEU A 71 7.44 -3.16 18.51
CA LEU A 71 7.71 -4.58 18.30
C LEU A 71 9.10 -4.78 17.71
N PRO A 72 9.87 -5.80 18.17
CA PRO A 72 11.08 -6.22 17.48
C PRO A 72 10.75 -6.62 16.03
N TYR A 73 11.67 -6.35 15.09
CA TYR A 73 11.41 -6.59 13.67
C TYR A 73 10.85 -8.00 13.34
N PRO A 74 11.37 -9.11 13.91
CA PRO A 74 10.81 -10.44 13.61
C PRO A 74 9.34 -10.59 14.00
N GLU A 75 8.92 -9.90 15.07
CA GLU A 75 7.52 -9.88 15.49
C GLU A 75 6.68 -8.97 14.60
N LEU A 76 7.16 -7.77 14.29
CA LEU A 76 6.50 -6.85 13.38
C LEU A 76 6.24 -7.51 12.02
N ARG A 77 7.26 -8.17 11.45
CA ARG A 77 7.18 -8.92 10.20
C ARG A 77 6.09 -10.00 10.24
N ARG A 78 6.06 -10.77 11.32
CA ARG A 78 5.05 -11.83 11.51
C ARG A 78 3.64 -11.25 11.58
N GLU A 79 3.45 -10.19 12.37
CA GLU A 79 2.13 -9.56 12.53
C GLU A 79 1.67 -8.89 11.22
N ALA A 80 2.56 -8.23 10.49
CA ALA A 80 2.25 -7.68 9.18
C ALA A 80 1.77 -8.77 8.19
N ALA A 81 2.48 -9.90 8.14
CA ALA A 81 2.08 -11.06 7.31
C ALA A 81 0.74 -11.67 7.77
N ASN A 82 0.49 -11.77 9.08
CA ASN A 82 -0.77 -12.29 9.62
C ASN A 82 -1.95 -11.38 9.23
N ILE A 83 -1.81 -10.06 9.39
CA ILE A 83 -2.82 -9.08 9.01
C ILE A 83 -3.10 -9.17 7.50
N ALA A 84 -2.04 -9.18 6.67
CA ALA A 84 -2.16 -9.28 5.22
C ALA A 84 -2.91 -10.55 4.80
N ARG A 85 -2.50 -11.71 5.32
CA ARG A 85 -3.17 -12.99 5.05
C ARG A 85 -4.63 -12.98 5.47
N HIS A 86 -4.92 -12.43 6.64
CA HIS A 86 -6.29 -12.36 7.16
C HIS A 86 -7.19 -11.51 6.27
N HIS A 87 -6.72 -10.32 5.84
CA HIS A 87 -7.45 -9.45 4.92
C HIS A 87 -7.77 -10.17 3.60
N VAL A 88 -6.73 -10.72 2.97
CA VAL A 88 -6.86 -11.38 1.67
C VAL A 88 -7.74 -12.63 1.75
N SER A 89 -7.59 -13.45 2.79
CA SER A 89 -8.42 -14.65 2.99
C SER A 89 -9.89 -14.31 3.23
N THR A 90 -10.17 -13.26 4.00
CA THR A 90 -11.53 -12.82 4.31
C THR A 90 -12.29 -12.38 3.05
N TYR A 91 -11.60 -11.69 2.13
CA TYR A 91 -12.20 -11.13 0.92
C TYR A 91 -11.79 -11.86 -0.37
N ARG A 92 -11.31 -13.11 -0.28
CA ARG A 92 -10.77 -13.87 -1.41
C ARG A 92 -11.70 -14.00 -2.61
N ASP A 93 -13.00 -14.03 -2.38
CA ASP A 93 -14.01 -14.20 -3.43
C ASP A 93 -14.51 -12.88 -4.01
N THR A 94 -14.17 -11.76 -3.39
CA THR A 94 -14.69 -10.43 -3.75
C THR A 94 -13.62 -9.44 -4.18
N ILE A 95 -12.43 -9.47 -3.60
CA ILE A 95 -11.32 -8.55 -3.92
C ILE A 95 -10.19 -9.34 -4.53
N GLN A 96 -9.91 -9.08 -5.81
CA GLN A 96 -8.85 -9.75 -6.56
C GLN A 96 -7.57 -8.91 -6.72
N TYR A 97 -7.62 -7.61 -6.48
CA TYR A 97 -6.49 -6.67 -6.63
C TYR A 97 -6.08 -6.12 -5.28
N TRP A 98 -4.79 -6.24 -4.93
CA TRP A 98 -4.28 -5.78 -3.65
C TRP A 98 -2.96 -5.03 -3.80
N ASP A 99 -2.88 -3.84 -3.23
CA ASP A 99 -1.59 -3.22 -2.96
C ASP A 99 -0.92 -3.96 -1.81
N ALA A 100 -0.04 -4.92 -2.14
CA ALA A 100 0.65 -5.74 -1.13
C ALA A 100 1.62 -4.89 -0.29
N MET A 101 2.26 -3.93 -0.94
CA MET A 101 3.16 -2.98 -0.31
C MET A 101 2.92 -1.58 -0.87
N ASN A 102 2.80 -0.60 0.02
CA ASN A 102 2.63 0.80 -0.36
C ASN A 102 3.80 1.66 0.09
N GLU A 103 4.44 2.36 -0.87
CA GLU A 103 5.42 3.42 -0.64
C GLU A 103 6.62 3.02 0.23
N ALA A 104 7.09 1.77 0.09
CA ALA A 104 8.20 1.23 0.89
C ALA A 104 9.59 1.72 0.44
N HIS A 105 9.65 2.80 -0.31
CA HIS A 105 10.91 3.43 -0.75
C HIS A 105 11.40 4.52 0.23
N ASP A 106 11.15 4.30 1.51
CA ASP A 106 11.68 4.98 2.70
C ASP A 106 11.05 6.33 3.09
N TRP A 107 10.15 6.91 2.31
CA TRP A 107 9.59 8.21 2.67
C TRP A 107 8.64 8.16 3.89
N ALA A 108 8.00 7.03 4.16
CA ALA A 108 7.05 6.82 5.26
C ALA A 108 7.49 5.71 6.22
N ASN A 109 8.79 5.49 6.37
CA ASN A 109 9.35 4.43 7.21
C ASN A 109 9.33 4.80 8.70
N CYS A 110 8.15 4.91 9.31
CA CYS A 110 8.00 5.27 10.73
C CYS A 110 8.41 4.16 11.71
N PHE A 111 8.69 2.96 11.20
CA PHE A 111 9.22 1.83 11.99
C PHE A 111 10.75 1.75 11.97
N GLU A 112 11.41 2.71 11.33
CA GLU A 112 12.88 2.80 11.25
C GLU A 112 13.54 1.51 10.72
N LEU A 113 12.87 0.83 9.78
CA LEU A 113 13.36 -0.41 9.19
C LEU A 113 14.56 -0.15 8.28
N THR A 114 15.53 -1.06 8.30
CA THR A 114 16.63 -1.04 7.33
C THR A 114 16.11 -1.39 5.92
N GLN A 115 16.94 -1.14 4.91
CA GLN A 115 16.58 -1.50 3.53
C GLN A 115 16.35 -3.00 3.37
N GLU A 116 17.17 -3.82 4.02
CA GLU A 116 17.02 -5.28 4.02
C GLU A 116 15.71 -5.70 4.69
N GLN A 117 15.35 -5.05 5.80
CA GLN A 117 14.08 -5.30 6.48
C GLN A 117 12.88 -4.88 5.65
N LEU A 118 12.95 -3.77 4.91
CA LEU A 118 11.88 -3.36 3.99
C LEU A 118 11.72 -4.34 2.82
N ILE A 119 12.81 -4.86 2.26
CA ILE A 119 12.77 -5.89 1.22
C ILE A 119 12.16 -7.19 1.77
N ASP A 120 12.61 -7.64 2.95
CA ASP A 120 12.08 -8.84 3.61
C ASP A 120 10.60 -8.68 4.00
N LEU A 121 10.19 -7.50 4.45
CA LEU A 121 8.79 -7.20 4.75
C LEU A 121 7.92 -7.19 3.47
N THR A 122 8.45 -6.68 2.36
CA THR A 122 7.79 -6.77 1.05
C THR A 122 7.54 -8.23 0.67
N ARG A 123 8.57 -9.08 0.82
CA ARG A 123 8.41 -10.53 0.63
C ARG A 123 7.33 -11.11 1.54
N ALA A 124 7.38 -10.78 2.83
CA ALA A 124 6.43 -11.32 3.79
C ALA A 124 4.97 -10.96 3.46
N THR A 125 4.72 -9.76 2.96
CA THR A 125 3.37 -9.32 2.60
C THR A 125 2.90 -9.90 1.26
N THR A 126 3.79 -10.02 0.26
CA THR A 126 3.46 -10.68 -1.02
C THR A 126 3.21 -12.19 -0.83
N ASP A 127 4.04 -12.88 -0.04
CA ASP A 127 3.85 -14.29 0.29
C ASP A 127 2.52 -14.51 1.04
N ALA A 128 2.23 -13.65 2.04
CA ALA A 128 0.98 -13.71 2.80
C ALA A 128 -0.26 -13.46 1.92
N LEU A 129 -0.15 -12.60 0.90
CA LEU A 129 -1.19 -12.40 -0.10
C LEU A 129 -1.44 -13.70 -0.88
N ARG A 130 -0.40 -14.35 -1.39
CA ARG A 130 -0.51 -15.63 -2.11
C ARG A 130 -1.09 -16.74 -1.24
N GLU A 131 -0.70 -16.81 0.02
CA GLU A 131 -1.27 -17.75 0.99
C GLU A 131 -2.76 -17.51 1.24
N GLY A 132 -3.19 -16.25 1.28
CA GLY A 132 -4.60 -15.87 1.45
C GLY A 132 -5.45 -16.12 0.20
N ASN A 133 -4.89 -15.81 -0.98
CA ASN A 133 -5.53 -16.03 -2.28
C ASN A 133 -4.46 -16.11 -3.39
N ASP A 134 -4.16 -17.30 -3.85
CA ASP A 134 -3.17 -17.58 -4.89
C ASP A 134 -3.51 -17.01 -6.27
N LYS A 135 -4.77 -16.59 -6.47
CA LYS A 135 -5.26 -15.98 -7.72
C LYS A 135 -5.30 -14.45 -7.68
N ALA A 136 -5.11 -13.86 -6.50
CA ALA A 136 -5.16 -12.42 -6.35
C ALA A 136 -3.94 -11.76 -7.02
N VAL A 137 -4.17 -10.58 -7.59
CA VAL A 137 -3.14 -9.75 -8.22
C VAL A 137 -2.41 -8.95 -7.15
N SER A 138 -1.10 -9.19 -7.03
CA SER A 138 -0.20 -8.51 -6.10
C SER A 138 0.40 -7.27 -6.74
N ILE A 139 0.16 -6.11 -6.15
CA ILE A 139 0.63 -4.82 -6.61
C ILE A 139 1.65 -4.27 -5.60
N VAL A 140 2.83 -3.88 -6.06
CA VAL A 140 3.75 -3.06 -5.28
C VAL A 140 3.60 -1.62 -5.74
N ASN A 141 3.11 -0.76 -4.85
CA ASN A 141 2.69 0.60 -5.17
C ASN A 141 3.67 1.64 -4.63
N VAL A 142 4.04 2.60 -5.46
CA VAL A 142 4.97 3.68 -5.12
C VAL A 142 4.40 5.06 -5.47
N CYS A 143 4.81 6.06 -4.71
CA CYS A 143 4.57 7.47 -5.02
C CYS A 143 5.86 8.13 -5.51
N LEU A 144 5.78 9.40 -5.92
CA LEU A 144 6.92 10.24 -6.31
C LEU A 144 7.85 9.51 -7.31
N PRO A 145 7.34 9.07 -8.47
CA PRO A 145 8.06 8.19 -9.40
C PRO A 145 9.35 8.82 -9.95
N PHE A 146 9.47 10.14 -9.94
CA PHE A 146 10.65 10.88 -10.40
C PHE A 146 11.71 11.07 -9.32
N ALA A 147 11.47 10.56 -8.11
CA ALA A 147 12.39 10.64 -6.99
C ALA A 147 12.81 12.06 -6.57
N GLU A 148 11.96 13.07 -6.81
CA GLU A 148 12.22 14.48 -6.47
C GLU A 148 12.50 14.65 -4.99
N TYR A 149 11.83 13.87 -4.14
CA TYR A 149 12.04 13.87 -2.69
C TYR A 149 13.47 13.43 -2.32
N VAL A 150 14.09 12.53 -3.08
CA VAL A 150 15.50 12.12 -2.89
C VAL A 150 16.43 13.26 -3.28
N ALA A 151 16.19 13.87 -4.44
CA ALA A 151 17.00 14.98 -4.94
C ALA A 151 16.80 16.25 -4.11
N GLY A 152 15.57 16.56 -3.72
CA GLY A 152 15.22 17.73 -2.92
C GLY A 152 15.40 17.56 -1.43
N ARG A 153 15.80 16.38 -0.96
CA ARG A 153 15.84 16.00 0.47
C ARG A 153 14.50 16.29 1.17
N TYR A 154 13.41 16.13 0.44
CA TYR A 154 12.08 16.29 0.98
C TYR A 154 11.77 15.15 1.95
N ASN A 155 11.80 15.48 3.20
CA ASN A 155 11.51 14.57 4.28
C ASN A 155 10.27 15.06 5.02
N CYS A 156 9.11 14.52 4.68
CA CYS A 156 7.86 14.88 5.34
C CYS A 156 7.75 14.31 6.76
N TYR A 157 8.55 13.28 7.11
CA TYR A 157 8.34 12.48 8.33
C TYR A 157 9.62 12.14 9.10
N GLY A 158 10.71 12.85 8.86
CA GLY A 158 11.94 12.68 9.66
C GLY A 158 12.86 11.52 9.25
N ALA A 159 12.61 10.84 8.10
CA ALA A 159 13.54 9.85 7.59
C ALA A 159 14.91 10.47 7.32
N LEU A 160 15.98 9.79 7.71
CA LEU A 160 17.33 10.31 7.49
C LEU A 160 17.61 10.32 5.98
N PRO A 161 18.20 11.40 5.43
CA PRO A 161 18.47 11.52 3.98
C PRO A 161 19.25 10.34 3.40
N GLU A 162 20.14 9.74 4.17
CA GLU A 162 20.93 8.58 3.80
C GLU A 162 20.12 7.28 3.65
N HIS A 163 18.88 7.26 4.16
CA HIS A 163 17.98 6.10 4.08
C HIS A 163 16.97 6.22 2.93
N LEU A 164 16.91 7.37 2.25
CA LEU A 164 15.95 7.59 1.16
C LEU A 164 16.41 6.86 -0.12
N ARG A 165 15.52 6.06 -0.67
CA ARG A 165 15.69 5.40 -1.97
C ARG A 165 14.73 5.96 -3.01
N SER A 166 15.17 5.96 -4.27
CA SER A 166 14.22 6.18 -5.35
C SER A 166 13.30 4.96 -5.53
N PRO A 167 12.07 5.14 -6.04
CA PRO A 167 11.22 4.02 -6.43
C PRO A 167 11.94 3.02 -7.33
N LEU A 168 12.72 3.50 -8.31
CA LEU A 168 13.50 2.64 -9.21
C LEU A 168 14.52 1.77 -8.46
N SER A 169 15.25 2.34 -7.49
CA SER A 169 16.23 1.56 -6.71
C SER A 169 15.55 0.53 -5.81
N TYR A 170 14.38 0.85 -5.27
CA TYR A 170 13.58 -0.09 -4.50
C TYR A 170 13.08 -1.26 -5.39
N PHE A 171 12.51 -0.97 -6.57
CA PHE A 171 12.09 -2.03 -7.49
C PHE A 171 13.24 -2.92 -7.94
N LYS A 172 14.40 -2.36 -8.26
CA LYS A 172 15.59 -3.17 -8.56
C LYS A 172 15.92 -4.13 -7.43
N ALA A 173 15.94 -3.65 -6.19
CA ALA A 173 16.26 -4.47 -5.03
C ALA A 173 15.26 -5.61 -4.78
N ILE A 174 13.95 -5.36 -4.91
CA ILE A 174 12.95 -6.42 -4.70
C ILE A 174 12.93 -7.44 -5.86
N ILE A 175 13.21 -7.01 -7.10
CA ILE A 175 13.36 -7.90 -8.26
C ILE A 175 14.62 -8.76 -8.11
N GLU A 176 15.76 -8.18 -7.77
CA GLU A 176 17.01 -8.90 -7.49
C GLU A 176 16.88 -9.88 -6.33
N ALA A 177 16.05 -9.53 -5.33
CA ALA A 177 15.72 -10.44 -4.24
C ALA A 177 14.76 -11.57 -4.67
N GLY A 178 14.24 -11.58 -5.90
CA GLY A 178 13.29 -12.58 -6.40
C GLY A 178 11.95 -12.56 -5.68
N ILE A 179 11.43 -11.37 -5.34
CA ILE A 179 10.10 -11.23 -4.76
C ILE A 179 9.06 -11.35 -5.86
N ASP A 180 8.06 -12.21 -5.64
CA ASP A 180 6.96 -12.45 -6.57
C ASP A 180 5.85 -11.42 -6.39
N PHE A 181 5.63 -10.58 -7.41
CA PHE A 181 4.51 -9.64 -7.52
C PHE A 181 4.12 -9.45 -8.99
N ASP A 182 2.87 -9.10 -9.27
CA ASP A 182 2.34 -9.06 -10.63
C ASP A 182 2.45 -7.68 -11.28
N VAL A 183 2.27 -6.61 -10.49
CA VAL A 183 2.06 -5.26 -11.02
C VAL A 183 2.88 -4.23 -10.26
N VAL A 184 3.48 -3.31 -11.01
CA VAL A 184 4.03 -2.06 -10.49
C VAL A 184 2.92 -1.02 -10.45
N GLY A 185 2.54 -0.59 -9.25
CA GLY A 185 1.60 0.52 -9.04
C GLY A 185 2.35 1.85 -8.96
N ILE A 186 1.90 2.84 -9.70
CA ILE A 186 2.50 4.18 -9.70
C ILE A 186 1.44 5.22 -9.38
N GLN A 187 1.64 5.98 -8.31
CA GLN A 187 0.80 7.12 -7.97
C GLN A 187 1.26 8.35 -8.78
N LEU A 188 0.50 8.65 -9.82
CA LEU A 188 0.78 9.81 -10.67
C LEU A 188 0.07 11.05 -10.13
N TYR A 189 0.61 11.64 -9.09
CA TYR A 189 0.23 12.98 -8.66
C TYR A 189 1.48 13.87 -8.59
N PHE A 190 1.27 15.13 -8.90
CA PHE A 190 2.34 16.13 -8.90
C PHE A 190 2.06 17.09 -7.75
N PRO A 191 2.99 17.30 -6.81
CA PRO A 191 2.90 18.43 -5.89
C PRO A 191 2.81 19.70 -6.76
N GLY A 192 1.87 20.59 -6.48
CA GLY A 192 1.48 21.73 -7.33
C GLY A 192 2.57 22.77 -7.68
N ARG A 193 3.84 22.38 -7.58
CA ARG A 193 5.03 23.13 -7.97
C ARG A 193 5.80 22.52 -9.14
N ASP A 194 5.43 21.31 -9.59
CA ASP A 194 6.21 20.54 -10.57
C ASP A 194 5.56 20.51 -11.95
N LEU A 195 5.45 21.68 -12.58
CA LEU A 195 5.23 21.75 -14.03
C LEU A 195 6.39 21.11 -14.83
N VAL A 196 7.58 21.03 -14.24
CA VAL A 196 8.78 20.37 -14.81
C VAL A 196 8.59 18.86 -14.93
N ALA A 197 7.82 18.23 -14.06
CA ALA A 197 7.59 16.79 -14.09
C ALA A 197 6.74 16.33 -15.28
N VAL A 198 5.87 17.19 -15.82
CA VAL A 198 5.06 16.88 -17.00
C VAL A 198 5.94 16.76 -18.25
N ASP A 199 6.92 17.64 -18.41
CA ASP A 199 7.86 17.58 -19.53
C ASP A 199 8.76 16.33 -19.47
N LEU A 200 9.13 15.89 -18.27
CA LEU A 200 9.87 14.63 -18.07
C LEU A 200 9.01 13.40 -18.41
N LEU A 201 7.72 13.42 -18.08
CA LEU A 201 6.77 12.36 -18.44
C LEU A 201 6.56 12.23 -19.95
N LEU A 202 6.53 13.37 -20.63
CA LEU A 202 6.29 13.41 -22.08
C LEU A 202 7.52 13.03 -22.90
N ASN A 203 8.72 13.03 -22.29
CA ASN A 203 10.00 12.75 -22.93
C ASN A 203 10.67 11.45 -22.46
N ALA A 204 10.02 10.67 -21.57
CA ALA A 204 10.49 9.39 -21.08
C ALA A 204 9.82 8.23 -21.81
#